data_a6b428ea334cb0c126b0f37ade39dde5
#
_entry.id   a6b428ea334cb0c126b0f37ade39dde5
#
_cell.length_a   1.000
_cell.length_b   1.000
_cell.length_c   1.000
_cell.angle_alpha   90.00
_cell.angle_beta   90.00
_cell.angle_gamma   90.00
#
_symmetry.space_group_name_H-M   'P 1'
#
loop_
_entity.id
_entity.type
_entity.pdbx_description
1 polymer ?
#
loop_
_entity_poly.entity_id
_entity_poly.type
_entity_poly.pdbx_seq_one_letter_code
_entity_poly.pdbx_strand_id
1 'polypeptide(L)'
;RQGMRLLTHFVMDICKCEKLWTAGAIIDDAIERIKEKVGDEEVILGLSGGVDSSVTAMLLHRAIGDKLTCVFVDNGLLRLNEADQVMEMFGDHFGLNIIRVDAEERFLDRLKGIEDPELKRKAIGNEFVRVFDEEAGKRENAKWLAQGTIYPDVIESAGSATGKAHVIKSHHNVGGLPEDMELGLVEPLRELFKDE
;
A
#
# COMPACT_ATOMS: atom_id res chain seq x y z
N ARG A 1 23.44 22.47 17.48
CA ARG A 1 24.43 21.72 16.65
C ARG A 1 25.04 20.51 17.34
N GLN A 2 24.87 20.33 18.67
CA GLN A 2 25.43 19.20 19.44
C GLN A 2 24.38 18.14 19.85
N GLY A 3 23.09 18.35 19.52
CA GLY A 3 21.98 17.49 19.98
C GLY A 3 22.14 16.02 19.55
N MET A 4 22.46 15.76 18.28
CA MET A 4 22.69 14.38 17.80
C MET A 4 23.83 13.69 18.52
N ARG A 5 24.94 14.42 18.76
CA ARG A 5 26.07 13.87 19.50
C ARG A 5 25.73 13.51 20.94
N LEU A 6 24.93 14.35 21.60
CA LEU A 6 24.45 14.08 22.96
C LEU A 6 23.54 12.86 23.01
N LEU A 7 22.57 12.79 22.08
CA LEU A 7 21.67 11.63 21.97
C LEU A 7 22.43 10.35 21.65
N THR A 8 23.36 10.40 20.68
CA THR A 8 24.17 9.23 20.33
C THR A 8 24.97 8.76 21.53
N HIS A 9 25.64 9.66 22.25
CA HIS A 9 26.40 9.31 23.45
C HIS A 9 25.51 8.69 24.52
N PHE A 10 24.36 9.28 24.78
CA PHE A 10 23.40 8.74 25.75
C PHE A 10 22.92 7.33 25.36
N VAL A 11 22.43 7.15 24.13
CA VAL A 11 21.86 5.88 23.67
C VAL A 11 22.93 4.80 23.52
N MET A 12 24.05 5.11 22.87
CA MET A 12 25.05 4.10 22.51
C MET A 12 26.07 3.83 23.63
N ASP A 13 26.53 4.91 24.30
CA ASP A 13 27.64 4.78 25.24
C ASP A 13 27.14 4.59 26.68
N ILE A 14 26.02 5.22 27.08
CA ILE A 14 25.46 5.11 28.44
C ILE A 14 24.48 3.95 28.51
N CYS A 15 23.44 3.96 27.64
CA CYS A 15 22.40 2.92 27.64
C CYS A 15 22.85 1.60 26.99
N LYS A 16 23.94 1.62 26.23
CA LYS A 16 24.49 0.42 25.52
C LYS A 16 23.46 -0.21 24.56
N CYS A 17 22.58 0.61 23.96
CA CYS A 17 21.63 0.11 22.98
C CYS A 17 22.35 -0.34 21.70
N GLU A 18 21.90 -1.44 21.13
CA GLU A 18 22.38 -1.92 19.84
C GLU A 18 21.67 -1.19 18.68
N LYS A 19 22.33 -1.11 17.51
CA LYS A 19 21.76 -0.55 16.28
C LYS A 19 20.97 -1.63 15.53
N LEU A 20 19.78 -1.97 16.02
CA LEU A 20 18.95 -3.02 15.43
C LEU A 20 18.08 -2.50 14.27
N TRP A 21 17.73 -1.21 14.28
CA TRP A 21 16.90 -0.58 13.25
C TRP A 21 17.76 -0.15 12.07
N THR A 22 17.99 -1.06 11.14
CA THR A 22 18.73 -0.84 9.90
C THR A 22 17.88 -1.27 8.72
N ALA A 23 18.05 -0.67 7.53
CA ALA A 23 17.29 -1.02 6.34
C ALA A 23 17.33 -2.54 6.03
N GLY A 24 18.51 -3.18 6.21
CA GLY A 24 18.63 -4.63 6.02
C GLY A 24 17.77 -5.42 7.02
N ALA A 25 17.86 -5.10 8.32
CA ALA A 25 17.08 -5.78 9.35
C ALA A 25 15.58 -5.56 9.18
N ILE A 26 15.16 -4.35 8.78
CA ILE A 26 13.75 -4.02 8.49
C ILE A 26 13.23 -4.88 7.33
N ILE A 27 14.01 -5.00 6.25
CA ILE A 27 13.64 -5.81 5.08
C ILE A 27 13.50 -7.28 5.47
N ASP A 28 14.47 -7.82 6.19
CA ASP A 28 14.49 -9.24 6.59
C ASP A 28 13.30 -9.56 7.53
N ASP A 29 13.06 -8.72 8.52
CA ASP A 29 11.91 -8.85 9.44
C ASP A 29 10.55 -8.73 8.69
N ALA A 30 10.44 -7.77 7.76
CA ALA A 30 9.23 -7.62 6.94
C ALA A 30 8.96 -8.87 6.09
N ILE A 31 10.01 -9.45 5.48
CA ILE A 31 9.89 -10.68 4.68
C ILE A 31 9.43 -11.86 5.54
N GLU A 32 9.98 -12.02 6.74
CA GLU A 32 9.58 -13.09 7.66
C GLU A 32 8.12 -12.93 8.11
N ARG A 33 7.73 -11.72 8.54
CA ARG A 33 6.34 -11.42 8.93
C ARG A 33 5.34 -11.65 7.79
N ILE A 34 5.70 -11.29 6.55
CA ILE A 34 4.85 -11.57 5.38
C ILE A 34 4.68 -13.08 5.19
N LYS A 35 5.76 -13.86 5.23
CA LYS A 35 5.71 -15.31 5.07
C LYS A 35 4.87 -15.99 6.13
N GLU A 36 5.04 -15.61 7.39
CA GLU A 36 4.26 -16.14 8.51
C GLU A 36 2.77 -15.81 8.36
N LYS A 37 2.44 -14.60 7.95
CA LYS A 37 1.07 -14.13 7.84
C LYS A 37 0.33 -14.73 6.66
N VAL A 38 0.97 -14.77 5.50
CA VAL A 38 0.36 -15.19 4.23
C VAL A 38 0.35 -16.71 4.07
N GLY A 39 1.41 -17.39 4.53
CA GLY A 39 1.53 -18.84 4.37
C GLY A 39 1.54 -19.25 2.90
N ASP A 40 0.61 -20.14 2.56
CA ASP A 40 0.46 -20.68 1.20
C ASP A 40 -0.57 -19.96 0.33
N GLU A 41 -1.22 -18.94 0.87
CA GLU A 41 -2.28 -18.21 0.20
C GLU A 41 -1.74 -17.16 -0.76
N GLU A 42 -2.58 -16.65 -1.66
CA GLU A 42 -2.23 -15.61 -2.63
C GLU A 42 -2.56 -14.20 -2.12
N VAL A 43 -1.75 -13.24 -2.54
CA VAL A 43 -1.87 -11.83 -2.20
C VAL A 43 -2.17 -11.02 -3.47
N ILE A 44 -3.14 -10.12 -3.37
CA ILE A 44 -3.39 -9.08 -4.37
C ILE A 44 -2.87 -7.76 -3.84
N LEU A 45 -2.13 -7.03 -4.65
CA LEU A 45 -1.62 -5.70 -4.34
C LEU A 45 -2.11 -4.68 -5.36
N GLY A 46 -2.75 -3.60 -4.89
CA GLY A 46 -2.98 -2.42 -5.71
C GLY A 46 -1.67 -1.67 -5.99
N LEU A 47 -1.19 -1.75 -7.22
CA LEU A 47 0.04 -1.07 -7.64
C LEU A 47 -0.31 0.28 -8.27
N SER A 48 0.10 1.39 -7.64
CA SER A 48 -0.17 2.75 -8.12
C SER A 48 1.00 3.38 -8.89
N GLY A 49 2.16 2.71 -8.93
CA GLY A 49 3.40 3.30 -9.43
C GLY A 49 4.08 4.30 -8.48
N GLY A 50 3.47 4.59 -7.32
CA GLY A 50 4.07 5.38 -6.25
C GLY A 50 5.12 4.59 -5.46
N VAL A 51 6.03 5.29 -4.76
CA VAL A 51 7.14 4.67 -4.00
C VAL A 51 6.63 3.62 -3.02
N ASP A 52 5.61 3.94 -2.25
CA ASP A 52 5.13 3.08 -1.16
C ASP A 52 4.55 1.75 -1.69
N SER A 53 3.73 1.80 -2.75
CA SER A 53 3.21 0.60 -3.42
C SER A 53 4.31 -0.21 -4.12
N SER A 54 5.33 0.47 -4.64
CA SER A 54 6.47 -0.16 -5.32
C SER A 54 7.35 -0.94 -4.32
N VAL A 55 7.68 -0.34 -3.18
CA VAL A 55 8.44 -1.01 -2.11
C VAL A 55 7.64 -2.19 -1.55
N THR A 56 6.33 -2.00 -1.33
CA THR A 56 5.43 -3.09 -0.90
C THR A 56 5.45 -4.25 -1.91
N ALA A 57 5.36 -3.97 -3.21
CA ALA A 57 5.43 -4.98 -4.27
C ALA A 57 6.73 -5.78 -4.21
N MET A 58 7.87 -5.10 -4.06
CA MET A 58 9.18 -5.73 -4.01
C MET A 58 9.38 -6.57 -2.74
N LEU A 59 8.91 -6.11 -1.58
CA LEU A 59 8.96 -6.88 -0.34
C LEU A 59 8.12 -8.16 -0.43
N LEU A 60 6.89 -8.03 -0.93
CA LEU A 60 5.99 -9.17 -1.15
C LEU A 60 6.58 -10.15 -2.16
N HIS A 61 7.07 -9.68 -3.31
CA HIS A 61 7.68 -10.53 -4.31
C HIS A 61 8.89 -11.30 -3.76
N ARG A 62 9.73 -10.66 -2.96
CA ARG A 62 10.86 -11.35 -2.29
C ARG A 62 10.41 -12.35 -1.23
N ALA A 63 9.27 -12.11 -0.58
CA ALA A 63 8.74 -12.99 0.46
C ALA A 63 7.99 -14.20 -0.11
N ILE A 64 7.12 -14.00 -1.08
CA ILE A 64 6.12 -14.99 -1.53
C ILE A 64 6.18 -15.29 -3.05
N GLY A 65 7.03 -14.60 -3.81
CA GLY A 65 7.25 -14.86 -5.24
C GLY A 65 5.96 -14.80 -6.06
N ASP A 66 5.68 -15.85 -6.80
CA ASP A 66 4.56 -15.96 -7.75
C ASP A 66 3.16 -15.95 -7.09
N LYS A 67 3.08 -16.04 -5.75
CA LYS A 67 1.82 -15.89 -5.01
C LYS A 67 1.34 -14.43 -4.95
N LEU A 68 2.19 -13.48 -5.38
CA LEU A 68 1.82 -12.08 -5.52
C LEU A 68 1.24 -11.80 -6.89
N THR A 69 0.06 -11.17 -6.92
CA THR A 69 -0.50 -10.55 -8.12
C THR A 69 -0.66 -9.06 -7.88
N CYS A 70 0.01 -8.25 -8.69
CA CYS A 70 -0.15 -6.82 -8.70
C CYS A 70 -1.28 -6.42 -9.66
N VAL A 71 -2.20 -5.58 -9.21
CA VAL A 71 -3.29 -5.05 -10.02
C VAL A 71 -3.06 -3.55 -10.22
N PHE A 72 -2.83 -3.15 -11.45
CA PHE A 72 -2.73 -1.75 -11.83
C PHE A 72 -4.04 -1.33 -12.50
N VAL A 73 -4.72 -0.37 -11.90
CA VAL A 73 -6.03 0.12 -12.37
C VAL A 73 -5.84 1.41 -13.16
N ASP A 74 -6.11 1.34 -14.46
CA ASP A 74 -6.18 2.53 -15.31
C ASP A 74 -7.58 3.14 -15.18
N ASN A 75 -7.65 4.21 -14.43
CA ASN A 75 -8.89 4.89 -14.08
C ASN A 75 -9.21 6.10 -14.99
N GLY A 76 -8.45 6.30 -16.06
CA GLY A 76 -8.60 7.42 -16.99
C GLY A 76 -8.13 8.78 -16.43
N LEU A 77 -7.60 8.83 -15.20
CA LEU A 77 -7.11 10.05 -14.54
C LEU A 77 -5.59 10.03 -14.33
N LEU A 78 -4.91 9.11 -15.00
CA LEU A 78 -3.46 8.95 -14.94
C LEU A 78 -2.73 10.04 -15.73
N ARG A 79 -1.44 10.19 -15.45
CA ARG A 79 -0.55 11.03 -16.27
C ARG A 79 -0.32 10.36 -17.63
N LEU A 80 0.10 11.18 -18.60
CA LEU A 80 0.43 10.70 -19.94
C LEU A 80 1.48 9.56 -19.87
N ASN A 81 1.16 8.41 -20.47
CA ASN A 81 1.99 7.20 -20.53
C ASN A 81 2.33 6.57 -19.16
N GLU A 82 1.69 6.98 -18.06
CA GLU A 82 1.97 6.45 -16.72
C GLU A 82 1.69 4.95 -16.64
N ALA A 83 0.59 4.48 -17.21
CA ALA A 83 0.24 3.07 -17.25
C ALA A 83 1.31 2.22 -17.95
N ASP A 84 1.76 2.65 -19.13
CA ASP A 84 2.76 1.91 -19.91
C ASP A 84 4.11 1.89 -19.18
N GLN A 85 4.52 2.99 -18.56
CA GLN A 85 5.76 3.06 -17.76
C GLN A 85 5.71 2.12 -16.56
N VAL A 86 4.58 2.00 -15.86
CA VAL A 86 4.41 1.09 -14.74
C VAL A 86 4.49 -0.37 -15.21
N MET A 87 3.81 -0.71 -16.31
CA MET A 87 3.84 -2.06 -16.86
C MET A 87 5.25 -2.47 -17.30
N GLU A 88 5.98 -1.61 -18.02
CA GLU A 88 7.35 -1.84 -18.43
C GLU A 88 8.28 -2.01 -17.21
N MET A 89 8.20 -1.10 -16.24
CA MET A 89 9.08 -1.12 -15.08
C MET A 89 8.87 -2.38 -14.23
N PHE A 90 7.64 -2.67 -13.84
CA PHE A 90 7.37 -3.74 -12.89
C PHE A 90 7.14 -5.11 -13.55
N GLY A 91 6.58 -5.16 -14.75
CA GLY A 91 6.40 -6.38 -15.51
C GLY A 91 7.71 -6.83 -16.15
N ASP A 92 8.27 -6.00 -17.02
CA ASP A 92 9.40 -6.41 -17.85
C ASP A 92 10.74 -6.41 -17.10
N HIS A 93 10.99 -5.37 -16.27
CA HIS A 93 12.28 -5.26 -15.56
C HIS A 93 12.31 -6.05 -14.24
N PHE A 94 11.26 -6.00 -13.43
CA PHE A 94 11.22 -6.69 -12.15
C PHE A 94 10.56 -8.07 -12.19
N GLY A 95 9.91 -8.42 -13.29
CA GLY A 95 9.29 -9.74 -13.49
C GLY A 95 8.09 -9.98 -12.56
N LEU A 96 7.39 -8.93 -12.14
CA LEU A 96 6.19 -9.07 -11.32
C LEU A 96 5.00 -9.54 -12.17
N ASN A 97 4.15 -10.37 -11.58
CA ASN A 97 2.87 -10.70 -12.19
C ASN A 97 1.91 -9.50 -12.04
N ILE A 98 1.74 -8.71 -13.11
CA ILE A 98 0.91 -7.51 -13.13
C ILE A 98 -0.27 -7.70 -14.07
N ILE A 99 -1.46 -7.34 -13.58
CA ILE A 99 -2.68 -7.23 -14.36
C ILE A 99 -3.02 -5.75 -14.51
N ARG A 100 -3.11 -5.25 -15.75
CA ARG A 100 -3.66 -3.93 -16.04
C ARG A 100 -5.17 -4.07 -16.22
N VAL A 101 -5.94 -3.36 -15.41
CA VAL A 101 -7.39 -3.27 -15.52
C VAL A 101 -7.75 -1.93 -16.12
N ASP A 102 -8.31 -1.93 -17.33
CA ASP A 102 -8.88 -0.73 -17.94
C ASP A 102 -10.27 -0.49 -17.32
N ALA A 103 -10.35 0.56 -16.51
CA ALA A 103 -11.55 0.94 -15.80
C ALA A 103 -11.96 2.41 -16.05
N GLU A 104 -11.39 3.05 -17.09
CA GLU A 104 -11.61 4.48 -17.39
C GLU A 104 -13.10 4.82 -17.41
N GLU A 105 -13.90 4.13 -18.21
CA GLU A 105 -15.34 4.40 -18.33
C GLU A 105 -16.06 4.26 -16.98
N ARG A 106 -15.72 3.26 -16.19
CA ARG A 106 -16.30 3.00 -14.87
C ARG A 106 -16.08 4.17 -13.91
N PHE A 107 -14.84 4.64 -13.82
CA PHE A 107 -14.50 5.76 -12.94
C PHE A 107 -15.11 7.08 -13.40
N LEU A 108 -15.07 7.36 -14.70
CA LEU A 108 -15.66 8.58 -15.25
C LEU A 108 -17.18 8.61 -15.06
N ASP A 109 -17.88 7.51 -15.25
CA ASP A 109 -19.31 7.41 -14.99
C ASP A 109 -19.66 7.62 -13.51
N ARG A 110 -18.85 7.09 -12.59
CA ARG A 110 -19.02 7.30 -11.16
C ARG A 110 -18.84 8.75 -10.74
N LEU A 111 -17.99 9.49 -11.43
CA LEU A 111 -17.68 10.88 -11.14
C LEU A 111 -18.67 11.86 -11.79
N LYS A 112 -19.49 11.41 -12.72
CA LYS A 112 -20.41 12.25 -13.48
C LYS A 112 -21.40 12.97 -12.56
N GLY A 113 -21.41 14.30 -12.64
CA GLY A 113 -22.29 15.16 -11.85
C GLY A 113 -21.87 15.35 -10.40
N ILE A 114 -20.74 14.79 -9.95
CA ILE A 114 -20.20 15.03 -8.62
C ILE A 114 -19.26 16.23 -8.68
N GLU A 115 -19.57 17.31 -7.97
CA GLU A 115 -18.73 18.52 -7.89
C GLU A 115 -17.87 18.53 -6.62
N ASP A 116 -18.42 18.06 -5.51
CA ASP A 116 -17.75 18.06 -4.20
C ASP A 116 -16.51 17.16 -4.19
N PRO A 117 -15.32 17.67 -3.79
CA PRO A 117 -14.07 16.92 -3.82
C PRO A 117 -14.07 15.69 -2.90
N GLU A 118 -14.76 15.75 -1.76
CA GLU A 118 -14.79 14.62 -0.82
C GLU A 118 -15.69 13.51 -1.32
N LEU A 119 -16.81 13.86 -1.96
CA LEU A 119 -17.66 12.88 -2.63
C LEU A 119 -16.96 12.23 -3.81
N LYS A 120 -16.13 12.98 -4.58
CA LYS A 120 -15.28 12.41 -5.63
C LYS A 120 -14.29 11.39 -5.07
N ARG A 121 -13.58 11.72 -3.99
CA ARG A 121 -12.63 10.79 -3.35
C ARG A 121 -13.31 9.50 -2.89
N LYS A 122 -14.48 9.61 -2.26
CA LYS A 122 -15.27 8.45 -1.83
C LYS A 122 -15.73 7.60 -3.01
N ALA A 123 -16.22 8.24 -4.08
CA ALA A 123 -16.64 7.53 -5.28
C ALA A 123 -15.48 6.75 -5.92
N ILE A 124 -14.31 7.40 -6.04
CA ILE A 124 -13.08 6.78 -6.56
C ILE A 124 -12.64 5.63 -5.65
N GLY A 125 -12.54 5.84 -4.34
CA GLY A 125 -12.11 4.81 -3.39
C GLY A 125 -13.01 3.58 -3.42
N ASN A 126 -14.32 3.77 -3.42
CA ASN A 126 -15.29 2.67 -3.51
C ASN A 126 -15.16 1.89 -4.84
N GLU A 127 -14.89 2.57 -5.95
CA GLU A 127 -14.73 1.89 -7.23
C GLU A 127 -13.41 1.10 -7.31
N PHE A 128 -12.32 1.61 -6.71
CA PHE A 128 -11.08 0.82 -6.56
C PHE A 128 -11.31 -0.48 -5.79
N VAL A 129 -12.02 -0.41 -4.66
CA VAL A 129 -12.32 -1.62 -3.86
C VAL A 129 -13.07 -2.65 -4.70
N ARG A 130 -14.09 -2.23 -5.46
CA ARG A 130 -14.84 -3.13 -6.35
C ARG A 130 -13.96 -3.79 -7.41
N VAL A 131 -13.06 -3.03 -8.01
CA VAL A 131 -12.11 -3.59 -8.99
C VAL A 131 -11.22 -4.63 -8.32
N PHE A 132 -10.72 -4.38 -7.11
CA PHE A 132 -9.90 -5.34 -6.39
C PHE A 132 -10.67 -6.59 -5.97
N ASP A 133 -11.92 -6.45 -5.51
CA ASP A 133 -12.78 -7.60 -5.17
C ASP A 133 -13.07 -8.46 -6.42
N GLU A 134 -13.34 -7.83 -7.57
CA GLU A 134 -13.54 -8.54 -8.83
C GLU A 134 -12.28 -9.30 -9.28
N GLU A 135 -11.09 -8.70 -9.13
CA GLU A 135 -9.83 -9.37 -9.47
C GLU A 135 -9.48 -10.49 -8.48
N ALA A 136 -9.78 -10.28 -7.19
CA ALA A 136 -9.65 -11.30 -6.17
C ALA A 136 -10.58 -12.50 -6.43
N GLY A 137 -11.84 -12.22 -6.75
CA GLY A 137 -12.85 -13.25 -7.05
C GLY A 137 -12.52 -14.15 -8.24
N LYS A 138 -11.60 -13.74 -9.12
CA LYS A 138 -11.09 -14.58 -10.22
C LYS A 138 -10.05 -15.63 -9.76
N ARG A 139 -9.62 -15.59 -8.48
CA ARG A 139 -8.55 -16.40 -7.90
C ARG A 139 -9.03 -17.07 -6.63
N GLU A 140 -9.14 -18.39 -6.65
CA GLU A 140 -9.67 -19.17 -5.52
C GLU A 140 -8.81 -19.05 -4.25
N ASN A 141 -7.48 -18.85 -4.41
CA ASN A 141 -6.53 -18.79 -3.30
C ASN A 141 -6.18 -17.36 -2.85
N ALA A 142 -6.75 -16.32 -3.47
CA ALA A 142 -6.51 -14.95 -3.05
C ALA A 142 -7.29 -14.67 -1.76
N LYS A 143 -6.55 -14.57 -0.65
CA LYS A 143 -7.10 -14.31 0.69
C LYS A 143 -6.63 -12.99 1.29
N TRP A 144 -5.65 -12.35 0.66
CA TRP A 144 -5.01 -11.18 1.21
C TRP A 144 -4.99 -10.02 0.21
N LEU A 145 -5.33 -8.82 0.72
CA LEU A 145 -5.11 -7.54 0.04
C LEU A 145 -3.91 -6.86 0.69
N ALA A 146 -2.91 -6.53 -0.12
CA ALA A 146 -1.77 -5.77 0.37
C ALA A 146 -1.93 -4.27 0.08
N GLN A 147 -1.48 -3.45 1.01
CA GLN A 147 -1.47 -1.99 0.89
C GLN A 147 -0.13 -1.41 1.31
N GLY A 148 0.29 -0.36 0.62
CA GLY A 148 1.50 0.42 0.93
C GLY A 148 1.26 1.49 1.99
N THR A 149 0.48 1.20 3.02
CA THR A 149 0.23 2.10 4.15
C THR A 149 1.52 2.32 4.92
N ILE A 150 1.87 3.57 5.20
CA ILE A 150 3.02 3.97 6.02
C ILE A 150 2.56 4.58 7.36
N TYR A 151 3.48 4.70 8.32
CA TYR A 151 3.13 5.19 9.65
C TYR A 151 2.46 6.58 9.67
N PRO A 152 2.87 7.58 8.86
CA PRO A 152 2.15 8.84 8.73
C PRO A 152 0.68 8.70 8.35
N ASP A 153 0.32 7.76 7.48
CA ASP A 153 -1.08 7.52 7.09
C ASP A 153 -1.91 7.03 8.28
N VAL A 154 -1.31 6.20 9.13
CA VAL A 154 -1.95 5.69 10.37
C VAL A 154 -2.23 6.83 11.36
N ILE A 155 -1.25 7.71 11.59
CA ILE A 155 -1.40 8.85 12.50
C ILE A 155 -2.47 9.82 11.99
N GLU A 156 -2.43 10.16 10.71
CA GLU A 156 -3.38 11.08 10.09
C GLU A 156 -4.83 10.55 10.14
N SER A 157 -5.00 9.23 10.02
CA SER A 157 -6.30 8.58 10.10
C SER A 157 -6.82 8.45 11.54
N ALA A 158 -5.95 8.25 12.52
CA ALA A 158 -6.32 8.16 13.94
C ALA A 158 -6.90 9.49 14.48
N GLY A 159 -6.52 10.63 13.91
CA GLY A 159 -7.07 11.95 14.27
C GLY A 159 -8.57 12.10 14.02
N SER A 160 -9.15 11.30 13.12
CA SER A 160 -10.58 11.30 12.83
C SER A 160 -11.44 10.67 13.92
N ALA A 161 -10.91 9.71 14.67
CA ALA A 161 -11.63 9.03 15.75
C ALA A 161 -11.90 9.94 16.96
N THR A 162 -11.16 11.04 17.13
CA THR A 162 -11.32 11.98 18.25
C THR A 162 -12.27 13.14 17.95
N GLY A 163 -12.84 13.24 16.74
CA GLY A 163 -13.83 14.25 16.35
C GLY A 163 -13.30 15.70 16.27
N LYS A 164 -11.97 15.91 16.40
CA LYS A 164 -11.36 17.26 16.46
C LYS A 164 -10.47 17.59 15.26
N ALA A 165 -10.21 16.63 14.37
CA ALA A 165 -9.44 16.86 13.16
C ALA A 165 -10.25 16.48 11.92
N HIS A 166 -10.19 17.31 10.87
CA HIS A 166 -10.69 16.93 9.55
C HIS A 166 -9.84 15.79 9.00
N VAL A 167 -10.49 14.75 8.45
CA VAL A 167 -9.81 13.66 7.74
C VAL A 167 -9.09 14.25 6.54
N ILE A 168 -7.76 14.35 6.61
CA ILE A 168 -6.95 14.97 5.55
C ILE A 168 -6.68 14.00 4.41
N LYS A 169 -6.67 12.67 4.68
CA LYS A 169 -6.42 11.65 3.68
C LYS A 169 -7.43 10.50 3.77
N SER A 170 -8.51 10.61 3.02
CA SER A 170 -9.51 9.54 2.86
C SER A 170 -9.12 8.50 1.79
N HIS A 171 -8.01 8.72 1.05
CA HIS A 171 -7.62 7.92 -0.12
C HIS A 171 -6.65 6.78 0.19
N HIS A 172 -6.10 6.69 1.40
CA HIS A 172 -5.23 5.59 1.82
C HIS A 172 -5.97 4.43 2.49
N ASN A 173 -7.31 4.43 2.45
CA ASN A 173 -8.19 3.37 2.98
C ASN A 173 -7.83 2.85 4.39
N VAL A 174 -7.15 3.66 5.22
CA VAL A 174 -6.88 3.30 6.61
C VAL A 174 -8.20 3.35 7.39
N GLY A 175 -8.81 2.19 7.61
CA GLY A 175 -10.10 2.06 8.27
C GLY A 175 -11.34 2.30 7.38
N GLY A 176 -11.17 2.37 6.05
CA GLY A 176 -12.27 2.63 5.09
C GLY A 176 -12.56 1.49 4.12
N LEU A 177 -12.01 0.30 4.35
CA LEU A 177 -12.39 -0.88 3.57
C LEU A 177 -13.84 -1.28 3.92
N PRO A 178 -14.63 -1.73 2.95
CA PRO A 178 -15.98 -2.22 3.21
C PRO A 178 -15.99 -3.34 4.24
N GLU A 179 -16.99 -3.36 5.13
CA GLU A 179 -17.15 -4.39 6.16
C GLU A 179 -17.43 -5.78 5.58
N ASP A 180 -17.85 -5.84 4.32
CA ASP A 180 -18.16 -7.04 3.55
C ASP A 180 -16.97 -7.59 2.74
N MET A 181 -15.79 -6.97 2.82
CA MET A 181 -14.59 -7.47 2.14
C MET A 181 -14.07 -8.74 2.82
N GLU A 182 -14.01 -9.83 2.06
CA GLU A 182 -13.55 -11.15 2.57
C GLU A 182 -12.01 -11.29 2.65
N LEU A 183 -11.25 -10.30 2.13
CA LEU A 183 -9.78 -10.35 2.10
C LEU A 183 -9.17 -9.84 3.41
N GLY A 184 -8.21 -10.60 3.95
CA GLY A 184 -7.34 -10.12 5.02
C GLY A 184 -6.39 -9.03 4.52
N LEU A 185 -5.90 -8.17 5.41
CA LEU A 185 -5.03 -7.03 5.06
C LEU A 185 -3.57 -7.34 5.37
N VAL A 186 -2.65 -7.01 4.45
CA VAL A 186 -1.19 -7.08 4.64
C VAL A 186 -0.59 -5.70 4.37
N GLU A 187 0.04 -5.10 5.38
CA GLU A 187 0.60 -3.75 5.34
C GLU A 187 2.08 -3.76 5.80
N PRO A 188 3.01 -4.13 4.94
CA PRO A 188 4.41 -4.32 5.34
C PRO A 188 5.12 -3.05 5.83
N LEU A 189 4.66 -1.87 5.37
CA LEU A 189 5.30 -0.58 5.66
C LEU A 189 4.63 0.19 6.79
N ARG A 190 3.63 -0.40 7.47
CA ARG A 190 2.75 0.30 8.41
C ARG A 190 3.48 0.98 9.58
N GLU A 191 4.63 0.47 9.96
CA GLU A 191 5.44 0.99 11.08
C GLU A 191 6.58 1.90 10.61
N LEU A 192 6.74 2.13 9.30
CA LEU A 192 7.84 2.88 8.71
C LEU A 192 7.45 4.31 8.33
N PHE A 193 8.42 5.20 8.43
CA PHE A 193 8.35 6.53 7.81
C PHE A 193 8.82 6.44 6.36
N LYS A 194 8.49 7.48 5.58
CA LYS A 194 8.75 7.49 4.13
C LYS A 194 10.25 7.55 3.76
N ASP A 195 11.09 7.98 4.67
CA ASP A 195 12.54 8.12 4.52
C ASP A 195 13.34 6.93 5.08
N GLU A 196 12.67 5.91 5.57
CA GLU A 196 13.22 4.63 6.01
C GLU A 196 13.15 3.58 4.91
#